data_4df1a7ba6cb31f79c30218c661c5c499
#
_entry.id   4df1a7ba6cb31f79c30218c661c5c499
#
_cell.length_a   1.000
_cell.length_b   1.000
_cell.length_c   1.000
_cell.angle_alpha   90.00
_cell.angle_beta   90.00
_cell.angle_gamma   90.00
#
_symmetry.space_group_name_H-M   'P 1'
#
loop_
_entity.id
_entity.type
_entity.pdbx_description
1 polymer ?
#
loop_
_entity_poly.entity_id
_entity_poly.type
_entity_poly.pdbx_seq_one_letter_code
_entity_poly.pdbx_strand_id
1 'polypeptide(L)'
;MIHILVLILLAVATYVFHNYQAFNDAYLRPWVVEQVNFNREANPQALCDLLAPDATLIIDDKYTRYRYHIENGSKTEVCNYFNESARHFQRPDSEKNGYVWDHLSEYRVDQENWFKDYADVTFSTEVKMVGAKDLVTTEGDIMLGKTTTKMTVKIEIFKEPKITHYEFHRRLTQMPTD
;
A
#
# COMPACT_ATOMS: atom_id res chain seq x y z
N MET A 1 30.12 17.21 -33.09
CA MET A 1 30.45 16.34 -31.94
C MET A 1 30.07 16.97 -30.61
N ILE A 2 30.44 18.20 -30.32
CA ILE A 2 30.12 18.88 -29.04
C ILE A 2 28.60 18.94 -28.76
N HIS A 3 27.78 19.27 -29.74
CA HIS A 3 26.31 19.38 -29.56
C HIS A 3 25.67 18.04 -29.18
N ILE A 4 26.14 16.91 -29.71
CA ILE A 4 25.63 15.59 -29.35
C ILE A 4 25.97 15.25 -27.89
N LEU A 5 27.21 15.57 -27.47
CA LEU A 5 27.66 15.37 -26.10
C LEU A 5 26.80 16.18 -25.10
N VAL A 6 26.52 17.46 -25.45
CA VAL A 6 25.67 18.32 -24.62
C VAL A 6 24.26 17.79 -24.52
N LEU A 7 23.67 17.28 -25.62
CA LEU A 7 22.32 16.66 -25.59
C LEU A 7 22.27 15.41 -24.73
N ILE A 8 23.31 14.56 -24.81
CA ILE A 8 23.39 13.35 -23.96
C ILE A 8 23.50 13.75 -22.49
N LEU A 9 24.34 14.71 -22.14
CA LEU A 9 24.49 15.19 -20.76
C LEU A 9 23.19 15.79 -20.23
N LEU A 10 22.45 16.55 -21.02
CA LEU A 10 21.16 17.11 -20.66
C LEU A 10 20.14 16.00 -20.44
N ALA A 11 20.08 14.98 -21.30
CA ALA A 11 19.18 13.86 -21.14
C ALA A 11 19.45 13.07 -19.85
N VAL A 12 20.73 12.79 -19.56
CA VAL A 12 21.12 12.11 -18.32
C VAL A 12 20.80 12.96 -17.09
N ALA A 13 21.10 14.25 -17.12
CA ALA A 13 20.78 15.15 -16.02
C ALA A 13 19.27 15.22 -15.76
N THR A 14 18.45 15.30 -16.83
CA THR A 14 16.99 15.31 -16.72
C THR A 14 16.48 14.01 -16.12
N TYR A 15 17.01 12.87 -16.56
CA TYR A 15 16.64 11.56 -16.03
C TYR A 15 16.96 11.41 -14.54
N VAL A 16 18.18 11.75 -14.14
CA VAL A 16 18.62 11.72 -12.73
C VAL A 16 17.79 12.66 -11.86
N PHE A 17 17.55 13.87 -12.36
CA PHE A 17 16.74 14.86 -11.64
C PHE A 17 15.29 14.39 -11.49
N HIS A 18 14.71 13.79 -12.55
CA HIS A 18 13.37 13.20 -12.47
C HIS A 18 13.30 12.13 -11.39
N ASN A 19 14.21 11.16 -11.40
CA ASN A 19 14.23 10.09 -10.41
C ASN A 19 14.42 10.62 -8.97
N TYR A 20 15.31 11.60 -8.80
CA TYR A 20 15.49 12.25 -7.50
C TYR A 20 14.21 12.92 -7.00
N GLN A 21 13.50 13.62 -7.88
CA GLN A 21 12.23 14.27 -7.53
C GLN A 21 11.11 13.25 -7.25
N ALA A 22 11.00 12.22 -8.09
CA ALA A 22 9.93 11.23 -8.02
C ALA A 22 9.98 10.40 -6.73
N PHE A 23 11.17 10.09 -6.25
CA PHE A 23 11.36 9.25 -5.05
C PHE A 23 11.70 10.05 -3.78
N ASN A 24 11.66 11.37 -3.84
CA ASN A 24 11.84 12.15 -2.62
C ASN A 24 10.59 12.07 -1.72
N ASP A 25 10.81 12.30 -0.44
CA ASP A 25 9.77 12.18 0.59
C ASP A 25 8.59 13.15 0.39
N ALA A 26 8.88 14.32 -0.20
CA ALA A 26 7.85 15.32 -0.44
C ALA A 26 6.83 14.91 -1.51
N TYR A 27 7.23 14.06 -2.46
CA TYR A 27 6.35 13.55 -3.51
C TYR A 27 5.77 12.18 -3.16
N LEU A 28 6.62 11.23 -2.77
CA LEU A 28 6.21 9.84 -2.62
C LEU A 28 5.37 9.59 -1.36
N ARG A 29 5.66 10.29 -0.26
CA ARG A 29 4.90 10.14 0.97
C ARG A 29 3.42 10.53 0.85
N PRO A 30 3.03 11.68 0.24
CA PRO A 30 1.62 11.98 -0.03
C PRO A 30 0.94 10.89 -0.86
N TRP A 31 1.63 10.38 -1.88
CA TRP A 31 1.11 9.30 -2.71
C TRP A 31 0.88 8.01 -1.89
N VAL A 32 1.80 7.62 -1.01
CA VAL A 32 1.63 6.47 -0.09
C VAL A 32 0.46 6.69 0.85
N VAL A 33 0.32 7.90 1.42
CA VAL A 33 -0.82 8.24 2.29
C VAL A 33 -2.15 8.11 1.54
N GLU A 34 -2.18 8.49 0.27
CA GLU A 34 -3.35 8.30 -0.58
C GLU A 34 -3.69 6.82 -0.76
N GLN A 35 -2.68 5.93 -0.95
CA GLN A 35 -2.90 4.49 -1.01
C GLN A 35 -3.51 3.94 0.29
N VAL A 36 -3.06 4.42 1.44
CA VAL A 36 -3.67 4.09 2.74
C VAL A 36 -5.11 4.56 2.80
N ASN A 37 -5.40 5.76 2.29
CA ASN A 37 -6.76 6.28 2.22
C ASN A 37 -7.64 5.48 1.25
N PHE A 38 -7.10 4.99 0.13
CA PHE A 38 -7.84 4.09 -0.77
C PHE A 38 -8.30 2.81 -0.05
N ASN A 39 -7.43 2.20 0.75
CA ASN A 39 -7.82 1.07 1.59
C ASN A 39 -8.90 1.47 2.60
N ARG A 40 -8.79 2.64 3.19
CA ARG A 40 -9.71 3.18 4.18
C ARG A 40 -11.08 3.55 3.59
N GLU A 41 -11.09 4.14 2.42
CA GLU A 41 -12.30 4.49 1.67
C GLU A 41 -12.87 3.28 0.92
N ALA A 42 -12.19 2.14 1.02
CA ALA A 42 -12.51 0.88 0.35
C ALA A 42 -12.69 1.06 -1.17
N ASN A 43 -11.75 1.73 -1.81
CA ASN A 43 -11.63 1.76 -3.25
C ASN A 43 -10.56 0.75 -3.73
N PRO A 44 -10.87 -0.55 -3.73
CA PRO A 44 -9.91 -1.59 -4.10
C PRO A 44 -9.48 -1.50 -5.56
N GLN A 45 -10.34 -0.94 -6.42
CA GLN A 45 -10.04 -0.81 -7.84
C GLN A 45 -8.88 0.14 -8.10
N ALA A 46 -8.81 1.27 -7.38
CA ALA A 46 -7.72 2.22 -7.53
C ALA A 46 -6.36 1.58 -7.20
N LEU A 47 -6.30 0.77 -6.13
CA LEU A 47 -5.07 0.04 -5.81
C LEU A 47 -4.75 -1.02 -6.89
N CYS A 48 -5.76 -1.73 -7.38
CA CYS A 48 -5.58 -2.70 -8.46
C CYS A 48 -5.03 -2.06 -9.74
N ASP A 49 -5.46 -0.86 -10.07
CA ASP A 49 -5.01 -0.16 -11.28
C ASP A 49 -3.53 0.25 -11.20
N LEU A 50 -3.01 0.41 -9.98
CA LEU A 50 -1.60 0.69 -9.75
C LEU A 50 -0.69 -0.54 -9.87
N LEU A 51 -1.21 -1.76 -9.69
CA LEU A 51 -0.42 -2.98 -9.85
C LEU A 51 -0.02 -3.17 -11.32
N ALA A 52 1.26 -3.42 -11.56
CA ALA A 52 1.74 -3.83 -12.86
C ALA A 52 1.15 -5.20 -13.25
N PRO A 53 0.98 -5.50 -14.55
CA PRO A 53 0.41 -6.80 -14.97
C PRO A 53 1.24 -8.01 -14.51
N ASP A 54 2.55 -7.84 -14.41
CA ASP A 54 3.56 -8.84 -14.03
C ASP A 54 4.09 -8.66 -12.60
N ALA A 55 3.35 -7.92 -11.77
CA ALA A 55 3.75 -7.67 -10.39
C ALA A 55 3.80 -8.97 -9.58
N THR A 56 4.82 -9.09 -8.73
CA THR A 56 4.89 -10.14 -7.71
C THR A 56 4.09 -9.73 -6.50
N LEU A 57 3.10 -10.56 -6.11
CA LEU A 57 2.10 -10.18 -5.12
C LEU A 57 2.03 -11.22 -4.00
N ILE A 58 2.15 -10.74 -2.76
CA ILE A 58 2.12 -11.55 -1.54
C ILE A 58 1.11 -10.94 -0.56
N ILE A 59 0.17 -11.74 -0.08
CA ILE A 59 -0.80 -11.35 0.92
C ILE A 59 -0.74 -12.34 2.09
N ASP A 60 -0.53 -11.86 3.29
CA ASP A 60 -0.63 -12.65 4.53
C ASP A 60 -1.53 -11.89 5.52
N ASP A 61 -2.84 -12.13 5.42
CA ASP A 61 -3.84 -11.49 6.26
C ASP A 61 -4.31 -12.46 7.36
N LYS A 62 -3.94 -12.16 8.60
CA LYS A 62 -4.28 -12.92 9.81
C LYS A 62 -5.12 -12.11 10.80
N TYR A 63 -5.77 -11.07 10.32
CA TYR A 63 -6.51 -10.14 11.17
C TYR A 63 -7.93 -10.62 11.51
N THR A 64 -8.58 -11.31 10.60
CA THR A 64 -9.98 -11.75 10.74
C THR A 64 -10.09 -13.26 10.85
N ARG A 65 -11.32 -13.78 11.03
CA ARG A 65 -11.63 -15.22 10.91
C ARG A 65 -11.27 -15.76 9.52
N TYR A 66 -11.31 -14.90 8.52
CA TYR A 66 -10.93 -15.22 7.16
C TYR A 66 -9.43 -14.97 7.02
N ARG A 67 -8.66 -16.04 7.08
CA ARG A 67 -7.23 -15.97 6.85
C ARG A 67 -6.97 -16.08 5.36
N TYR A 68 -6.34 -15.06 4.80
CA TYR A 68 -5.89 -15.08 3.43
C TYR A 68 -4.37 -15.24 3.38
N HIS A 69 -3.95 -16.18 2.57
CA HIS A 69 -2.53 -16.35 2.27
C HIS A 69 -2.39 -16.55 0.77
N ILE A 70 -1.76 -15.60 0.12
CA ILE A 70 -1.43 -15.61 -1.30
C ILE A 70 0.07 -15.47 -1.40
N GLU A 71 0.73 -16.43 -2.05
CA GLU A 71 2.16 -16.42 -2.32
C GLU A 71 2.37 -16.43 -3.82
N ASN A 72 3.08 -15.44 -4.35
CA ASN A 72 3.25 -15.23 -5.79
C ASN A 72 1.91 -15.17 -6.57
N GLY A 73 0.94 -14.49 -6.00
CA GLY A 73 -0.40 -14.35 -6.58
C GLY A 73 -0.40 -13.54 -7.87
N SER A 74 -1.37 -13.84 -8.73
CA SER A 74 -1.67 -13.01 -9.88
C SER A 74 -2.35 -11.70 -9.47
N LYS A 75 -2.24 -10.68 -10.32
CA LYS A 75 -2.97 -9.41 -10.13
C LYS A 75 -4.47 -9.66 -9.87
N THR A 76 -5.10 -10.57 -10.62
CA THR A 76 -6.52 -10.90 -10.46
C THR A 76 -6.84 -11.46 -9.08
N GLU A 77 -6.03 -12.37 -8.55
CA GLU A 77 -6.24 -12.95 -7.21
C GLU A 77 -6.14 -11.90 -6.13
N VAL A 78 -5.14 -11.03 -6.19
CA VAL A 78 -4.95 -9.97 -5.21
C VAL A 78 -6.04 -8.90 -5.31
N CYS A 79 -6.48 -8.56 -6.51
CA CYS A 79 -7.62 -7.66 -6.70
C CYS A 79 -8.93 -8.25 -6.15
N ASN A 80 -9.14 -9.54 -6.31
CA ASN A 80 -10.29 -10.22 -5.69
C ASN A 80 -10.22 -10.16 -4.16
N TYR A 81 -9.03 -10.42 -3.59
CA TYR A 81 -8.82 -10.25 -2.15
C TYR A 81 -9.14 -8.82 -1.67
N PHE A 82 -8.65 -7.78 -2.37
CA PHE A 82 -8.97 -6.40 -2.01
C PHE A 82 -10.46 -6.10 -2.09
N ASN A 83 -11.14 -6.59 -3.12
CA ASN A 83 -12.60 -6.44 -3.25
C ASN A 83 -13.36 -7.13 -2.12
N GLU A 84 -12.95 -8.34 -1.73
CA GLU A 84 -13.57 -9.06 -0.62
C GLU A 84 -13.27 -8.36 0.73
N SER A 85 -12.01 -7.99 0.96
CA SER A 85 -11.61 -7.24 2.14
C SER A 85 -12.41 -5.94 2.28
N ALA A 86 -12.55 -5.18 1.20
CA ALA A 86 -13.33 -3.95 1.16
C ALA A 86 -14.78 -4.17 1.59
N ARG A 87 -15.44 -5.23 1.13
CA ARG A 87 -16.83 -5.55 1.52
C ARG A 87 -16.98 -5.79 3.01
N HIS A 88 -15.95 -6.32 3.67
CA HIS A 88 -15.96 -6.52 5.11
C HIS A 88 -15.79 -5.21 5.90
N PHE A 89 -15.10 -4.21 5.31
CA PHE A 89 -14.86 -2.92 5.95
C PHE A 89 -15.86 -1.82 5.57
N GLN A 90 -16.60 -1.97 4.46
CA GLN A 90 -17.60 -1.02 3.96
C GLN A 90 -19.01 -1.30 4.47
N ARG A 91 -19.23 -1.48 5.74
CA ARG A 91 -20.62 -1.66 6.19
C ARG A 91 -21.33 -0.31 6.27
N PRO A 92 -22.58 -0.22 5.70
CA PRO A 92 -23.39 1.01 5.77
C PRO A 92 -23.72 1.43 7.22
N ASP A 93 -23.62 0.51 8.17
CA ASP A 93 -23.87 0.74 9.59
C ASP A 93 -22.61 1.09 10.41
N SER A 94 -21.50 1.43 9.76
CA SER A 94 -20.25 1.75 10.44
C SER A 94 -20.35 2.91 11.44
N GLU A 95 -21.32 3.80 11.27
CA GLU A 95 -21.63 4.86 12.24
C GLU A 95 -22.24 4.32 13.54
N LYS A 96 -22.86 3.14 13.50
CA LYS A 96 -23.52 2.53 14.67
C LYS A 96 -22.79 1.32 15.26
N ASN A 97 -22.00 0.60 14.46
CA ASN A 97 -21.51 -0.74 14.81
C ASN A 97 -20.02 -0.98 14.60
N GLY A 98 -19.23 0.02 14.33
CA GLY A 98 -17.78 -0.18 14.22
C GLY A 98 -17.08 1.00 13.58
N TYR A 99 -16.04 1.41 14.23
CA TYR A 99 -15.14 2.44 13.73
C TYR A 99 -13.83 1.81 13.32
N VAL A 100 -13.44 2.00 12.07
CA VAL A 100 -12.12 1.62 11.59
C VAL A 100 -11.27 2.89 11.52
N TRP A 101 -10.19 2.90 12.29
CA TRP A 101 -9.22 3.96 12.25
C TRP A 101 -7.89 3.39 11.77
N ASP A 102 -7.29 4.07 10.82
CA ASP A 102 -6.03 3.68 10.21
C ASP A 102 -5.04 4.84 10.30
N HIS A 103 -3.83 4.56 10.79
CA HIS A 103 -2.82 5.57 11.01
C HIS A 103 -1.46 5.08 10.51
N LEU A 104 -0.85 5.87 9.64
CA LEU A 104 0.51 5.59 9.17
C LEU A 104 1.50 5.79 10.33
N SER A 105 2.06 4.70 10.83
CA SER A 105 2.97 4.70 11.99
C SER A 105 4.44 4.71 11.59
N GLU A 106 4.78 4.07 10.49
CA GLU A 106 6.14 3.94 9.98
C GLU A 106 6.15 4.19 8.48
N TYR A 107 7.21 4.78 7.98
CA TYR A 107 7.39 5.03 6.55
C TYR A 107 8.86 5.09 6.21
N ARG A 108 9.27 4.36 5.20
CA ARG A 108 10.65 4.34 4.71
C ARG A 108 10.67 4.16 3.20
N VAL A 109 11.55 4.89 2.54
CA VAL A 109 11.89 4.74 1.13
C VAL A 109 13.36 4.38 1.01
N ASP A 110 13.64 3.32 0.28
CA ASP A 110 14.98 2.88 -0.07
C ASP A 110 15.15 2.92 -1.59
N GLN A 111 15.87 3.90 -2.08
CA GLN A 111 16.30 3.96 -3.47
C GLN A 111 17.80 3.61 -3.55
N GLU A 112 18.11 2.52 -4.26
CA GLU A 112 19.49 2.03 -4.35
C GLU A 112 20.46 3.09 -4.91
N ASN A 113 20.02 3.79 -5.96
CA ASN A 113 20.75 4.94 -6.54
C ASN A 113 19.83 5.73 -7.49
N TRP A 114 20.24 6.95 -7.85
CA TRP A 114 19.46 7.87 -8.66
C TRP A 114 19.33 7.50 -10.15
N PHE A 115 20.00 6.43 -10.59
CA PHE A 115 19.85 5.90 -11.94
C PHE A 115 18.77 4.84 -12.04
N LYS A 116 18.18 4.43 -10.92
CA LYS A 116 17.06 3.49 -10.89
C LYS A 116 15.73 4.24 -10.97
N ASP A 117 14.84 3.75 -11.81
CA ASP A 117 13.47 4.24 -11.97
C ASP A 117 12.48 3.55 -11.02
N TYR A 118 13.01 2.94 -9.95
CA TYR A 118 12.23 2.29 -8.90
C TYR A 118 12.82 2.55 -7.51
N ALA A 119 11.97 2.45 -6.51
CA ALA A 119 12.36 2.45 -5.10
C ALA A 119 11.51 1.46 -4.31
N ASP A 120 12.07 0.92 -3.25
CA ASP A 120 11.36 0.11 -2.28
C ASP A 120 10.76 1.01 -1.21
N VAL A 121 9.46 0.86 -1.00
CA VAL A 121 8.70 1.59 -0.01
C VAL A 121 8.18 0.61 1.03
N THR A 122 8.49 0.86 2.27
CA THR A 122 7.94 0.12 3.41
C THR A 122 7.16 1.07 4.29
N PHE A 123 5.93 0.71 4.62
CA PHE A 123 5.15 1.45 5.58
C PHE A 123 4.32 0.52 6.46
N SER A 124 4.01 1.00 7.66
CA SER A 124 3.13 0.32 8.59
C SER A 124 1.97 1.22 8.96
N THR A 125 0.79 0.62 9.11
CA THR A 125 -0.38 1.30 9.64
C THR A 125 -0.87 0.57 10.89
N GLU A 126 -1.38 1.35 11.84
CA GLU A 126 -2.09 0.82 12.98
C GLU A 126 -3.59 0.92 12.70
N VAL A 127 -4.27 -0.21 12.80
CA VAL A 127 -5.71 -0.31 12.57
C VAL A 127 -6.41 -0.53 13.89
N LYS A 128 -7.40 0.32 14.18
CA LYS A 128 -8.27 0.18 15.34
C LYS A 128 -9.69 -0.06 14.86
N MET A 129 -10.27 -1.18 15.26
CA MET A 129 -11.69 -1.49 15.02
C MET A 129 -12.43 -1.55 16.35
N VAL A 130 -13.59 -0.93 16.39
CA VAL A 130 -14.46 -0.89 17.58
C VAL A 130 -15.82 -1.43 17.22
N GLY A 131 -16.32 -2.43 17.94
CA GLY A 131 -17.72 -2.89 17.85
C GLY A 131 -18.10 -3.63 16.57
N ALA A 132 -17.15 -4.22 15.85
CA ALA A 132 -17.45 -5.01 14.65
C ALA A 132 -17.96 -6.40 15.01
N LYS A 133 -19.26 -6.55 15.29
CA LYS A 133 -19.93 -7.79 15.76
C LYS A 133 -19.59 -9.06 14.98
N ASP A 134 -19.35 -8.96 13.67
CA ASP A 134 -19.09 -10.13 12.83
C ASP A 134 -17.60 -10.45 12.69
N LEU A 135 -16.73 -9.52 13.09
CA LEU A 135 -15.29 -9.68 13.04
C LEU A 135 -14.70 -10.02 14.42
N VAL A 136 -15.45 -9.71 15.48
CA VAL A 136 -15.06 -9.88 16.87
C VAL A 136 -16.10 -10.70 17.59
N THR A 137 -15.73 -11.39 18.63
CA THR A 137 -16.57 -12.37 19.34
C THR A 137 -17.58 -11.73 20.27
N THR A 138 -17.40 -10.49 20.70
CA THR A 138 -18.24 -9.81 21.69
C THR A 138 -18.51 -8.35 21.31
N GLU A 139 -19.66 -7.84 21.75
CA GLU A 139 -20.11 -6.48 21.50
C GLU A 139 -19.28 -5.50 22.34
N GLY A 140 -18.64 -4.56 21.68
CA GLY A 140 -17.84 -3.51 22.34
C GLY A 140 -16.34 -3.78 22.40
N ASP A 141 -15.86 -4.94 21.94
CA ASP A 141 -14.43 -5.24 21.92
C ASP A 141 -13.69 -4.32 20.95
N ILE A 142 -12.51 -3.91 21.38
CA ILE A 142 -11.57 -3.15 20.57
C ILE A 142 -10.52 -4.11 20.01
N MET A 143 -10.43 -4.18 18.69
CA MET A 143 -9.36 -4.93 18.03
C MET A 143 -8.28 -3.97 17.55
N LEU A 144 -7.05 -4.22 17.98
CA LEU A 144 -5.89 -3.52 17.46
C LEU A 144 -5.15 -4.43 16.48
N GLY A 145 -4.81 -3.90 15.33
CA GLY A 145 -4.05 -4.59 14.32
C GLY A 145 -2.90 -3.74 13.82
N LYS A 146 -1.88 -4.41 13.31
CA LYS A 146 -0.80 -3.77 12.57
C LYS A 146 -0.79 -4.33 11.15
N THR A 147 -0.76 -3.44 10.20
CA THR A 147 -0.53 -3.76 8.79
C THR A 147 0.88 -3.31 8.43
N THR A 148 1.62 -4.15 7.77
CA THR A 148 2.92 -3.80 7.17
C THR A 148 2.82 -4.05 5.68
N THR A 149 3.11 -3.03 4.90
CA THR A 149 3.14 -3.11 3.43
C THR A 149 4.55 -2.80 2.97
N LYS A 150 5.06 -3.66 2.10
CA LYS A 150 6.28 -3.40 1.32
C LYS A 150 5.89 -3.41 -0.14
N MET A 151 6.39 -2.46 -0.88
CA MET A 151 6.15 -2.39 -2.31
C MET A 151 7.35 -1.82 -3.04
N THR A 152 7.60 -2.32 -4.24
CA THR A 152 8.53 -1.69 -5.18
C THR A 152 7.71 -0.83 -6.12
N VAL A 153 7.95 0.47 -6.08
CA VAL A 153 7.29 1.47 -6.93
C VAL A 153 8.22 1.82 -8.07
N LYS A 154 7.72 1.69 -9.29
CA LYS A 154 8.41 2.11 -10.50
C LYS A 154 7.76 3.37 -11.04
N ILE A 155 8.56 4.41 -11.30
CA ILE A 155 8.10 5.69 -11.86
C ILE A 155 8.90 6.00 -13.12
N GLU A 156 8.32 5.70 -14.27
CA GLU A 156 8.90 6.07 -15.56
C GLU A 156 8.58 7.53 -15.89
N ILE A 157 9.46 8.18 -16.67
CA ILE A 157 9.26 9.56 -17.11
C ILE A 157 7.91 9.70 -17.83
N PHE A 158 7.09 10.67 -17.42
CA PHE A 158 5.75 10.96 -17.95
C PHE A 158 4.72 9.85 -17.82
N LYS A 159 4.94 8.90 -16.92
CA LYS A 159 3.96 7.84 -16.63
C LYS A 159 3.52 7.90 -15.17
N GLU A 160 2.37 7.35 -14.92
CA GLU A 160 1.88 7.14 -13.56
C GLU A 160 2.73 6.08 -12.83
N PRO A 161 2.91 6.22 -11.51
CA PRO A 161 3.56 5.21 -10.70
C PRO A 161 2.91 3.84 -10.87
N LYS A 162 3.73 2.78 -10.94
CA LYS A 162 3.25 1.39 -10.96
C LYS A 162 3.93 0.61 -9.85
N ILE A 163 3.18 -0.29 -9.23
CA ILE A 163 3.67 -1.20 -8.22
C ILE A 163 4.07 -2.51 -8.92
N THR A 164 5.35 -2.85 -8.87
CA THR A 164 5.90 -4.07 -9.48
C THR A 164 6.10 -5.21 -8.49
N HIS A 165 6.16 -4.88 -7.20
CA HIS A 165 6.13 -5.84 -6.11
C HIS A 165 5.23 -5.29 -5.01
N TYR A 166 4.40 -6.16 -4.42
CA TYR A 166 3.52 -5.79 -3.32
C TYR A 166 3.43 -6.92 -2.32
N GLU A 167 3.86 -6.67 -1.09
CA GLU A 167 3.83 -7.58 0.04
C GLU A 167 3.00 -6.94 1.16
N PHE A 168 1.91 -7.58 1.54
CA PHE A 168 0.98 -7.09 2.53
C PHE A 168 0.83 -8.08 3.67
N HIS A 169 1.13 -7.64 4.87
CA HIS A 169 0.96 -8.42 6.09
C HIS A 169 0.05 -7.68 7.05
N ARG A 170 -1.02 -8.33 7.48
CA ARG A 170 -1.91 -7.78 8.49
C ARG A 170 -2.10 -8.78 9.63
N ARG A 171 -1.92 -8.32 10.86
CA ARG A 171 -2.00 -9.15 12.07
C ARG A 171 -2.71 -8.41 13.19
N LEU A 172 -3.44 -9.17 14.02
CA LEU A 172 -3.87 -8.70 15.33
C LEU A 172 -2.65 -8.50 16.23
N THR A 173 -2.56 -7.34 16.86
CA THR A 173 -1.45 -7.04 17.78
C THR A 173 -1.83 -7.23 19.23
N GLN A 174 -3.07 -6.95 19.62
CA GLN A 174 -3.59 -7.26 20.95
C GLN A 174 -5.08 -6.95 21.08
N MET A 175 -5.80 -7.76 21.89
CA MET A 175 -7.00 -7.27 22.54
C MET A 175 -6.58 -6.68 23.88
N PRO A 176 -7.04 -5.46 24.24
CA PRO A 176 -6.90 -5.00 25.62
C PRO A 176 -7.66 -6.02 26.49
N THR A 177 -6.93 -6.73 27.36
CA THR A 177 -7.55 -7.43 28.48
C THR A 177 -7.83 -6.39 29.53
N ASP A 178 -9.11 -6.13 29.81
CA ASP A 178 -9.52 -5.43 31.03
C ASP A 178 -9.09 -6.20 32.28
#